data_1e5d601ea96ef1b33b832e31dbbc7d14
#
_entry.id   1e5d601ea96ef1b33b832e31dbbc7d14
#
_cell.length_a   1.000
_cell.length_b   1.000
_cell.length_c   1.000
_cell.angle_alpha   90.00
_cell.angle_beta   90.00
_cell.angle_gamma   90.00
#
_symmetry.space_group_name_H-M   'P 1'
#
loop_
_entity.id
_entity.type
_entity.pdbx_description
1 polymer ?
#
loop_
_entity_poly.entity_id
_entity_poly.type
_entity_poly.pdbx_seq_one_letter_code
_entity_poly.pdbx_strand_id
1 'polypeptide(L)'
;MPAMFEALDLDPRLLQGIKDMGFDELFPIQAEAISPILQGRDLIGQAHTGSGKTLAYAVPMLQNIRQDQSGIQGLVLAPTRELAVQIATEFEKLSRHLRIRTVPVYGGQSINVQFDRLADPRTKIVVATPGRLMDHLDRRTISLGKVTFVVLDEADRMLDMGFIEDIRAILNYVPRQHQTALFSATMPDQIVSLSQQYLRNPLKVFVDSDEISVETVDQKMVLVEEDEKFTALCSLLERNLISRGLVFCATKIRCDRLAQGLQANGYDAMPIHGDLSQRQRDNAIHSFRSGGTGLLIATDVAARGLDIPKVSHVINYDMPNDAAMYFHRIGRTARAGKRGVAISLLTREDHEIFDAVRRMTSAVIDEIPIPAVPGLKVGRVYMPPPPAGGGVGRYNRRRRFDSRGGTRRRSRW
;
A
#
# COMPACT_ATOMS: atom_id res chain seq x y z
N MET A 1 1.18 -33.12 2.40
CA MET A 1 -0.23 -32.70 2.29
C MET A 1 -0.28 -31.24 2.64
N PRO A 2 -1.07 -30.40 1.94
CA PRO A 2 -1.21 -29.01 2.33
C PRO A 2 -1.74 -28.92 3.77
N ALA A 3 -1.27 -27.92 4.52
CA ALA A 3 -1.76 -27.67 5.87
C ALA A 3 -3.16 -27.05 5.78
N MET A 4 -4.10 -27.55 6.58
CA MET A 4 -5.51 -27.15 6.54
C MET A 4 -5.86 -26.31 7.77
N PHE A 5 -6.75 -25.31 7.63
CA PHE A 5 -7.27 -24.55 8.77
C PHE A 5 -7.99 -25.42 9.80
N GLU A 6 -8.62 -26.50 9.36
CA GLU A 6 -9.32 -27.47 10.23
C GLU A 6 -8.38 -28.22 11.20
N ALA A 7 -7.09 -28.30 10.88
CA ALA A 7 -6.08 -28.89 11.77
C ALA A 7 -5.68 -27.98 12.94
N LEU A 8 -6.09 -26.70 12.89
CA LEU A 8 -5.87 -25.75 13.95
C LEU A 8 -7.03 -25.81 14.95
N ASP A 9 -6.71 -25.80 16.25
CA ASP A 9 -7.72 -25.78 17.33
C ASP A 9 -8.32 -24.36 17.45
N LEU A 10 -9.24 -24.03 16.53
CA LEU A 10 -9.91 -22.73 16.43
C LEU A 10 -11.35 -22.80 16.90
N ASP A 11 -11.87 -21.65 17.42
CA ASP A 11 -13.29 -21.49 17.68
C ASP A 11 -14.11 -21.88 16.41
N PRO A 12 -15.09 -22.79 16.51
CA PRO A 12 -15.88 -23.22 15.35
C PRO A 12 -16.52 -22.08 14.58
N ARG A 13 -16.86 -20.97 15.25
CA ARG A 13 -17.43 -19.76 14.62
C ARG A 13 -16.38 -19.01 13.79
N LEU A 14 -15.13 -18.98 14.24
CA LEU A 14 -14.01 -18.41 13.49
C LEU A 14 -13.70 -19.28 12.27
N LEU A 15 -13.65 -20.59 12.47
CA LEU A 15 -13.43 -21.55 11.37
C LEU A 15 -14.52 -21.43 10.30
N GLN A 16 -15.79 -21.22 10.72
CA GLN A 16 -16.89 -20.98 9.76
C GLN A 16 -16.66 -19.69 8.97
N GLY A 17 -16.19 -18.60 9.62
CA GLY A 17 -15.84 -17.35 8.94
C GLY A 17 -14.74 -17.52 7.88
N ILE A 18 -13.73 -18.36 8.18
CA ILE A 18 -12.66 -18.71 7.22
C ILE A 18 -13.23 -19.46 6.01
N LYS A 19 -14.10 -20.45 6.25
CA LYS A 19 -14.76 -21.21 5.19
C LYS A 19 -15.68 -20.35 4.32
N ASP A 20 -16.42 -19.42 4.92
CA ASP A 20 -17.27 -18.46 4.20
C ASP A 20 -16.47 -17.56 3.25
N MET A 21 -15.18 -17.36 3.52
CA MET A 21 -14.25 -16.64 2.65
C MET A 21 -13.63 -17.53 1.56
N GLY A 22 -13.88 -18.83 1.56
CA GLY A 22 -13.40 -19.79 0.58
C GLY A 22 -11.94 -20.21 0.81
N PHE A 23 -11.47 -20.18 2.06
CA PHE A 23 -10.14 -20.65 2.42
C PHE A 23 -10.23 -22.01 3.13
N ASP A 24 -9.64 -23.03 2.52
CA ASP A 24 -9.53 -24.36 3.09
C ASP A 24 -8.08 -24.68 3.47
N GLU A 25 -7.13 -24.27 2.65
CA GLU A 25 -5.71 -24.53 2.79
C GLU A 25 -4.95 -23.30 3.29
N LEU A 26 -3.90 -23.55 4.07
CA LEU A 26 -3.00 -22.51 4.57
C LEU A 26 -1.97 -22.13 3.51
N PHE A 27 -1.81 -20.84 3.27
CA PHE A 27 -0.62 -20.35 2.55
C PHE A 27 0.66 -20.54 3.39
N PRO A 28 1.86 -20.60 2.77
CA PRO A 28 3.11 -20.86 3.48
C PRO A 28 3.30 -19.97 4.72
N ILE A 29 3.10 -18.65 4.60
CA ILE A 29 3.23 -17.72 5.74
C ILE A 29 2.22 -18.02 6.86
N GLN A 30 1.02 -18.50 6.52
CA GLN A 30 -0.01 -18.84 7.48
C GLN A 30 0.34 -20.13 8.24
N ALA A 31 0.84 -21.13 7.51
CA ALA A 31 1.25 -22.40 8.09
C ALA A 31 2.37 -22.24 9.13
N GLU A 32 3.30 -21.31 8.89
CA GLU A 32 4.42 -21.06 9.78
C GLU A 32 4.11 -20.06 10.89
N ALA A 33 3.20 -19.09 10.66
CA ALA A 33 2.96 -18.00 11.59
C ALA A 33 1.80 -18.24 12.57
N ILE A 34 0.70 -18.88 12.15
CA ILE A 34 -0.53 -18.95 12.95
C ILE A 34 -0.28 -19.69 14.28
N SER A 35 0.28 -20.88 14.24
CA SER A 35 0.49 -21.70 15.46
C SER A 35 1.43 -21.03 16.48
N PRO A 36 2.59 -20.45 16.09
CA PRO A 36 3.41 -19.71 17.03
C PRO A 36 2.72 -18.48 17.63
N ILE A 37 1.93 -17.75 16.83
CA ILE A 37 1.18 -16.58 17.33
C ILE A 37 0.10 -17.04 18.31
N LEU A 38 -0.63 -18.13 18.05
CA LEU A 38 -1.59 -18.72 18.99
C LEU A 38 -0.96 -19.11 20.33
N GLN A 39 0.30 -19.53 20.31
CA GLN A 39 1.10 -19.86 21.51
C GLN A 39 1.63 -18.62 22.25
N GLY A 40 1.31 -17.40 21.79
CA GLY A 40 1.73 -16.15 22.42
C GLY A 40 3.15 -15.72 22.09
N ARG A 41 3.82 -16.31 21.10
CA ARG A 41 5.16 -15.91 20.67
C ARG A 41 5.11 -14.65 19.82
N ASP A 42 6.08 -13.77 19.99
CA ASP A 42 6.33 -12.67 19.08
C ASP A 42 6.88 -13.21 17.75
N LEU A 43 6.58 -12.51 16.66
CA LEU A 43 6.92 -12.98 15.31
C LEU A 43 7.42 -11.84 14.42
N ILE A 44 8.43 -12.12 13.62
CA ILE A 44 8.83 -11.32 12.46
C ILE A 44 8.52 -12.16 11.22
N GLY A 45 7.55 -11.69 10.43
CA GLY A 45 7.17 -12.31 9.16
C GLY A 45 7.71 -11.51 8.00
N GLN A 46 8.70 -12.04 7.29
CA GLN A 46 9.16 -11.43 6.05
C GLN A 46 8.47 -12.11 4.87
N ALA A 47 7.55 -11.38 4.24
CA ALA A 47 6.80 -11.87 3.09
C ALA A 47 6.24 -10.70 2.27
N HIS A 48 6.11 -10.87 0.97
CA HIS A 48 5.60 -9.87 0.05
C HIS A 48 4.08 -9.65 0.16
N THR A 49 3.57 -8.58 -0.44
CA THR A 49 2.13 -8.29 -0.51
C THR A 49 1.40 -9.37 -1.30
N GLY A 50 0.30 -9.89 -0.76
CA GLY A 50 -0.51 -10.95 -1.40
C GLY A 50 -0.12 -12.37 -1.01
N SER A 51 0.84 -12.56 -0.11
CA SER A 51 1.23 -13.87 0.44
C SER A 51 0.25 -14.45 1.48
N GLY A 52 -0.84 -13.71 1.81
CA GLY A 52 -1.80 -14.14 2.82
C GLY A 52 -1.48 -13.71 4.25
N LYS A 53 -0.59 -12.72 4.46
CA LYS A 53 -0.19 -12.21 5.80
C LYS A 53 -1.36 -11.81 6.68
N THR A 54 -2.40 -11.19 6.10
CA THR A 54 -3.53 -10.71 6.89
C THR A 54 -4.18 -11.83 7.70
N LEU A 55 -4.43 -12.99 7.09
CA LEU A 55 -5.00 -14.13 7.80
C LEU A 55 -3.99 -14.72 8.81
N ALA A 56 -2.70 -14.67 8.51
CA ALA A 56 -1.66 -15.18 9.40
C ALA A 56 -1.68 -14.54 10.80
N TYR A 57 -2.05 -13.25 10.89
CA TYR A 57 -2.20 -12.57 12.18
C TYR A 57 -3.67 -12.34 12.61
N ALA A 58 -4.61 -12.23 11.67
CA ALA A 58 -6.01 -11.97 12.01
C ALA A 58 -6.67 -13.17 12.67
N VAL A 59 -6.40 -14.38 12.19
CA VAL A 59 -6.93 -15.62 12.78
C VAL A 59 -6.52 -15.76 14.24
N PRO A 60 -5.23 -15.74 14.62
CA PRO A 60 -4.83 -15.85 16.01
C PRO A 60 -5.26 -14.65 16.85
N MET A 61 -5.30 -13.43 16.31
CA MET A 61 -5.82 -12.27 17.01
C MET A 61 -7.28 -12.46 17.40
N LEU A 62 -8.14 -12.85 16.45
CA LEU A 62 -9.57 -13.10 16.71
C LEU A 62 -9.81 -14.25 17.68
N GLN A 63 -9.02 -15.32 17.61
CA GLN A 63 -9.07 -16.46 18.51
C GLN A 63 -8.82 -16.05 19.97
N ASN A 64 -7.88 -15.10 20.20
CA ASN A 64 -7.45 -14.70 21.53
C ASN A 64 -8.26 -13.53 22.13
N ILE A 65 -9.20 -12.92 21.37
CA ILE A 65 -10.05 -11.83 21.87
C ILE A 65 -11.04 -12.34 22.91
N ARG A 66 -11.05 -11.73 24.07
CA ARG A 66 -12.04 -11.95 25.13
C ARG A 66 -13.28 -11.09 24.87
N GLN A 67 -14.35 -11.72 24.43
CA GLN A 67 -15.59 -11.01 24.03
C GLN A 67 -16.30 -10.36 25.23
N ASP A 68 -16.14 -10.93 26.41
CA ASP A 68 -16.69 -10.46 27.70
C ASP A 68 -15.98 -9.23 28.26
N GLN A 69 -14.74 -8.99 27.89
CA GLN A 69 -13.97 -7.82 28.31
C GLN A 69 -14.26 -6.61 27.42
N SER A 70 -14.50 -5.45 28.04
CA SER A 70 -14.65 -4.18 27.32
C SER A 70 -13.29 -3.60 26.90
N GLY A 71 -13.26 -2.79 25.82
CA GLY A 71 -12.10 -2.05 25.33
C GLY A 71 -11.34 -2.77 24.20
N ILE A 72 -10.37 -2.05 23.66
CA ILE A 72 -9.56 -2.49 22.53
C ILE A 72 -8.50 -3.49 23.02
N GLN A 73 -8.47 -4.67 22.43
CA GLN A 73 -7.56 -5.77 22.77
C GLN A 73 -6.56 -6.07 21.65
N GLY A 74 -6.93 -5.78 20.38
CA GLY A 74 -6.08 -5.93 19.21
C GLY A 74 -5.80 -4.59 18.54
N LEU A 75 -4.55 -4.36 18.16
CA LEU A 75 -4.11 -3.18 17.41
C LEU A 75 -3.33 -3.62 16.18
N VAL A 76 -3.73 -3.14 15.01
CA VAL A 76 -2.97 -3.30 13.77
C VAL A 76 -2.58 -1.92 13.26
N LEU A 77 -1.29 -1.68 13.06
CA LEU A 77 -0.78 -0.47 12.40
C LEU A 77 -0.50 -0.76 10.93
N ALA A 78 -0.97 0.12 10.07
CA ALA A 78 -0.82 0.02 8.62
C ALA A 78 -0.40 1.38 8.03
N PRO A 79 0.45 1.42 6.99
CA PRO A 79 0.99 2.65 6.43
C PRO A 79 -0.05 3.55 5.79
N THR A 80 -1.09 2.96 5.21
CA THR A 80 -2.07 3.69 4.41
C THR A 80 -3.49 3.41 4.86
N ARG A 81 -4.33 4.39 4.60
CA ARG A 81 -5.77 4.32 4.84
C ARG A 81 -6.41 3.14 4.10
N GLU A 82 -6.04 2.95 2.85
CA GLU A 82 -6.60 1.91 2.00
C GLU A 82 -6.29 0.54 2.56
N LEU A 83 -5.04 0.32 3.00
CA LEU A 83 -4.64 -0.93 3.64
C LEU A 83 -5.36 -1.11 4.99
N ALA A 84 -5.49 -0.05 5.78
CA ALA A 84 -6.22 -0.13 7.05
C ALA A 84 -7.70 -0.52 6.85
N VAL A 85 -8.37 0.03 5.82
CA VAL A 85 -9.75 -0.34 5.45
C VAL A 85 -9.83 -1.77 4.94
N GLN A 86 -8.88 -2.18 4.10
CA GLN A 86 -8.81 -3.54 3.57
C GLN A 86 -8.66 -4.56 4.70
N ILE A 87 -7.67 -4.37 5.58
CA ILE A 87 -7.44 -5.24 6.73
C ILE A 87 -8.69 -5.30 7.62
N ALA A 88 -9.30 -4.14 7.95
CA ALA A 88 -10.52 -4.12 8.77
C ALA A 88 -11.67 -4.89 8.11
N THR A 89 -11.83 -4.80 6.78
CA THR A 89 -12.84 -5.56 6.03
C THR A 89 -12.58 -7.07 6.07
N GLU A 90 -11.33 -7.50 6.00
CA GLU A 90 -10.96 -8.91 6.14
C GLU A 90 -11.26 -9.42 7.55
N PHE A 91 -10.92 -8.64 8.59
CA PHE A 91 -11.31 -8.96 9.98
C PHE A 91 -12.83 -9.07 10.16
N GLU A 92 -13.61 -8.15 9.58
CA GLU A 92 -15.08 -8.19 9.65
C GLU A 92 -15.65 -9.44 8.98
N LYS A 93 -15.11 -9.88 7.85
CA LYS A 93 -15.50 -11.13 7.19
C LYS A 93 -15.18 -12.34 8.05
N LEU A 94 -13.95 -12.43 8.57
CA LEU A 94 -13.51 -13.51 9.45
C LEU A 94 -14.34 -13.59 10.74
N SER A 95 -14.68 -12.44 11.33
CA SER A 95 -15.41 -12.35 12.60
C SER A 95 -16.94 -12.35 12.43
N ARG A 96 -17.47 -12.64 11.24
CA ARG A 96 -18.90 -12.55 10.92
C ARG A 96 -19.80 -13.31 11.90
N HIS A 97 -19.33 -14.46 12.40
CA HIS A 97 -20.04 -15.30 13.37
C HIS A 97 -19.65 -15.03 14.83
N LEU A 98 -18.71 -14.07 15.05
CA LEU A 98 -18.28 -13.63 16.36
C LEU A 98 -18.94 -12.29 16.72
N ARG A 99 -19.04 -11.99 18.03
CA ARG A 99 -19.50 -10.67 18.50
C ARG A 99 -18.35 -9.69 18.66
N ILE A 100 -17.49 -9.63 17.63
CA ILE A 100 -16.30 -8.78 17.59
C ILE A 100 -16.48 -7.79 16.46
N ARG A 101 -16.17 -6.53 16.72
CA ARG A 101 -16.12 -5.46 15.74
C ARG A 101 -14.69 -4.96 15.57
N THR A 102 -14.29 -4.75 14.34
CA THR A 102 -13.03 -4.12 13.96
C THR A 102 -13.31 -2.74 13.40
N VAL A 103 -12.59 -1.72 13.87
CA VAL A 103 -12.78 -0.33 13.42
C VAL A 103 -11.51 0.18 12.75
N PRO A 104 -11.60 0.61 11.48
CA PRO A 104 -10.49 1.30 10.82
C PRO A 104 -10.41 2.76 11.27
N VAL A 105 -9.20 3.21 11.63
CA VAL A 105 -8.88 4.56 12.13
C VAL A 105 -7.81 5.19 11.23
N TYR A 106 -8.19 6.19 10.43
CA TYR A 106 -7.31 6.76 9.41
C TYR A 106 -7.63 8.24 9.11
N GLY A 107 -6.67 8.95 8.53
CA GLY A 107 -6.82 10.35 8.14
C GLY A 107 -7.75 10.58 6.95
N GLY A 108 -8.22 11.81 6.76
CA GLY A 108 -9.07 12.19 5.62
C GLY A 108 -10.56 11.91 5.77
N GLN A 109 -11.00 11.35 6.92
CA GLN A 109 -12.40 11.22 7.32
C GLN A 109 -12.64 12.05 8.58
N SER A 110 -13.90 12.48 8.81
CA SER A 110 -14.29 13.15 10.07
C SER A 110 -13.96 12.25 11.27
N ILE A 111 -13.27 12.81 12.26
CA ILE A 111 -12.90 12.10 13.48
C ILE A 111 -14.12 11.65 14.30
N ASN A 112 -15.20 12.43 14.25
CA ASN A 112 -16.43 12.13 14.99
C ASN A 112 -17.09 10.82 14.53
N VAL A 113 -17.08 10.54 13.22
CA VAL A 113 -17.60 9.27 12.68
C VAL A 113 -16.79 8.07 13.19
N GLN A 114 -15.48 8.24 13.39
CA GLN A 114 -14.64 7.20 13.96
C GLN A 114 -14.89 7.05 15.46
N PHE A 115 -15.09 8.18 16.17
CA PHE A 115 -15.42 8.18 17.59
C PHE A 115 -16.69 7.35 17.90
N ASP A 116 -17.78 7.58 17.16
CA ASP A 116 -19.04 6.85 17.35
C ASP A 116 -18.86 5.34 17.16
N ARG A 117 -18.02 4.94 16.20
CA ARG A 117 -17.72 3.52 15.96
C ARG A 117 -16.83 2.90 17.04
N LEU A 118 -15.88 3.67 17.58
CA LEU A 118 -15.01 3.25 18.67
C LEU A 118 -15.76 3.08 20.00
N ALA A 119 -16.85 3.83 20.20
CA ALA A 119 -17.69 3.74 21.39
C ALA A 119 -18.56 2.45 21.43
N ASP A 120 -18.71 1.70 20.34
CA ASP A 120 -19.44 0.43 20.34
C ASP A 120 -18.74 -0.60 21.24
N PRO A 121 -19.41 -1.17 22.26
CA PRO A 121 -18.80 -2.13 23.20
C PRO A 121 -18.28 -3.42 22.53
N ARG A 122 -18.74 -3.73 21.32
CA ARG A 122 -18.23 -4.85 20.52
C ARG A 122 -16.89 -4.53 19.83
N THR A 123 -16.49 -3.26 19.80
CA THR A 123 -15.21 -2.87 19.20
C THR A 123 -14.06 -3.39 20.07
N LYS A 124 -13.35 -4.38 19.55
CA LYS A 124 -12.21 -5.05 20.22
C LYS A 124 -10.90 -4.85 19.47
N ILE A 125 -10.98 -4.55 18.18
CA ILE A 125 -9.81 -4.43 17.32
C ILE A 125 -9.85 -3.08 16.61
N VAL A 126 -8.68 -2.44 16.56
CA VAL A 126 -8.48 -1.22 15.80
C VAL A 126 -7.40 -1.47 14.76
N VAL A 127 -7.68 -1.09 13.52
CA VAL A 127 -6.71 -1.06 12.43
C VAL A 127 -6.45 0.40 12.08
N ALA A 128 -5.23 0.88 12.29
CA ALA A 128 -4.98 2.33 12.25
C ALA A 128 -3.79 2.72 11.37
N THR A 129 -3.91 3.93 10.79
CA THR A 129 -2.71 4.65 10.34
C THR A 129 -2.12 5.42 11.52
N PRO A 130 -0.76 5.43 11.69
CA PRO A 130 -0.13 5.97 12.90
C PRO A 130 -0.58 7.39 13.26
N GLY A 131 -0.48 8.36 12.35
CA GLY A 131 -0.81 9.75 12.64
C GLY A 131 -2.26 9.98 13.11
N ARG A 132 -3.27 9.28 12.55
CA ARG A 132 -4.66 9.41 13.01
C ARG A 132 -4.89 8.72 14.36
N LEU A 133 -4.19 7.63 14.63
CA LEU A 133 -4.25 7.02 15.96
C LEU A 133 -3.68 7.94 17.03
N MET A 134 -2.58 8.65 16.74
CA MET A 134 -2.05 9.69 17.61
C MET A 134 -3.07 10.79 17.89
N ASP A 135 -3.78 11.30 16.87
CA ASP A 135 -4.87 12.29 17.06
C ASP A 135 -5.95 11.78 18.05
N HIS A 136 -6.31 10.50 17.97
CA HIS A 136 -7.29 9.89 18.90
C HIS A 136 -6.73 9.72 20.31
N LEU A 137 -5.46 9.36 20.45
CA LEU A 137 -4.78 9.21 21.75
C LEU A 137 -4.64 10.58 22.44
N ASP A 138 -4.21 11.62 21.72
CA ASP A 138 -4.07 12.98 22.24
C ASP A 138 -5.43 13.55 22.71
N ARG A 139 -6.50 13.25 21.98
CA ARG A 139 -7.87 13.62 22.33
C ARG A 139 -8.50 12.70 23.39
N ARG A 140 -7.80 11.63 23.81
CA ARG A 140 -8.30 10.63 24.77
C ARG A 140 -9.62 9.98 24.33
N THR A 141 -9.86 9.88 23.04
CA THR A 141 -11.06 9.25 22.47
C THR A 141 -10.90 7.75 22.28
N ILE A 142 -9.69 7.23 22.47
CA ILE A 142 -9.35 5.81 22.50
C ILE A 142 -8.38 5.53 23.64
N SER A 143 -8.44 4.33 24.19
CA SER A 143 -7.46 3.82 25.16
C SER A 143 -6.89 2.50 24.68
N LEU A 144 -5.57 2.39 24.67
CA LEU A 144 -4.84 1.17 24.31
C LEU A 144 -4.43 0.34 25.55
N GLY A 145 -4.85 0.75 26.75
CA GLY A 145 -4.45 0.10 28.02
C GLY A 145 -4.92 -1.35 28.19
N LYS A 146 -5.72 -1.90 27.30
CA LYS A 146 -6.15 -3.31 27.28
C LYS A 146 -5.67 -4.08 26.05
N VAL A 147 -4.83 -3.48 25.23
CA VAL A 147 -4.25 -4.13 24.05
C VAL A 147 -3.30 -5.25 24.52
N THR A 148 -3.54 -6.43 24.03
CA THR A 148 -2.73 -7.63 24.32
C THR A 148 -1.95 -8.12 23.11
N PHE A 149 -2.35 -7.69 21.89
CA PHE A 149 -1.67 -8.06 20.66
C PHE A 149 -1.58 -6.88 19.71
N VAL A 150 -0.36 -6.59 19.28
CA VAL A 150 -0.03 -5.54 18.31
C VAL A 150 0.52 -6.16 17.03
N VAL A 151 0.08 -5.68 15.88
CA VAL A 151 0.62 -6.02 14.57
C VAL A 151 1.12 -4.75 13.89
N LEU A 152 2.35 -4.82 13.38
CA LEU A 152 2.92 -3.82 12.48
C LEU A 152 2.93 -4.41 11.08
N ASP A 153 2.01 -4.00 10.21
CA ASP A 153 1.92 -4.52 8.84
C ASP A 153 2.52 -3.52 7.83
N GLU A 154 3.29 -4.04 6.88
CA GLU A 154 4.11 -3.25 5.95
C GLU A 154 5.01 -2.26 6.71
N ALA A 155 5.80 -2.76 7.67
CA ALA A 155 6.61 -1.93 8.56
C ALA A 155 7.67 -1.11 7.82
N ASP A 156 8.32 -1.68 6.81
CA ASP A 156 9.26 -0.99 5.92
C ASP A 156 8.60 0.23 5.25
N ARG A 157 7.38 0.08 4.85
CA ARG A 157 6.63 1.16 4.23
C ARG A 157 6.22 2.25 5.22
N MET A 158 5.88 1.89 6.45
CA MET A 158 5.65 2.89 7.51
C MET A 158 6.92 3.69 7.78
N LEU A 159 8.09 3.06 7.68
CA LEU A 159 9.39 3.72 7.76
C LEU A 159 9.59 4.71 6.60
N ASP A 160 9.38 4.29 5.35
CA ASP A 160 9.50 5.15 4.15
C ASP A 160 8.60 6.39 4.23
N MET A 161 7.46 6.28 4.91
CA MET A 161 6.52 7.38 5.13
C MET A 161 6.85 8.24 6.35
N GLY A 162 7.92 7.92 7.09
CA GLY A 162 8.38 8.68 8.25
C GLY A 162 7.60 8.42 9.54
N PHE A 163 6.80 7.35 9.64
CA PHE A 163 5.97 7.04 10.80
C PHE A 163 6.70 6.35 11.96
N ILE A 164 8.03 6.19 11.87
CA ILE A 164 8.77 5.43 12.88
C ILE A 164 8.61 6.01 14.30
N GLU A 165 8.64 7.34 14.43
CA GLU A 165 8.47 8.01 15.72
C GLU A 165 7.02 7.91 16.23
N ASP A 166 6.03 8.00 15.35
CA ASP A 166 4.62 7.81 15.70
C ASP A 166 4.39 6.38 16.21
N ILE A 167 5.00 5.37 15.57
CA ILE A 167 4.91 3.97 15.99
C ILE A 167 5.50 3.81 17.40
N ARG A 168 6.69 4.38 17.67
CA ARG A 168 7.31 4.36 18.99
C ARG A 168 6.43 5.01 20.06
N ALA A 169 5.85 6.17 19.73
CA ALA A 169 4.93 6.87 20.62
C ALA A 169 3.67 6.04 20.92
N ILE A 170 3.05 5.43 19.90
CA ILE A 170 1.87 4.56 20.05
C ILE A 170 2.17 3.37 20.94
N LEU A 171 3.30 2.69 20.74
CA LEU A 171 3.69 1.51 21.52
C LEU A 171 3.90 1.85 23.00
N ASN A 172 4.22 3.10 23.36
CA ASN A 172 4.29 3.54 24.77
C ASN A 172 2.91 3.62 25.46
N TYR A 173 1.80 3.69 24.70
CA TYR A 173 0.43 3.63 25.25
C TYR A 173 -0.08 2.19 25.43
N VAL A 174 0.63 1.20 24.89
CA VAL A 174 0.27 -0.22 25.00
C VAL A 174 0.89 -0.80 26.28
N PRO A 175 0.20 -1.70 27.00
CA PRO A 175 0.77 -2.38 28.17
C PRO A 175 2.09 -3.08 27.83
N ARG A 176 3.06 -3.06 28.75
CA ARG A 176 4.38 -3.70 28.52
C ARG A 176 4.29 -5.19 28.22
N GLN A 177 3.27 -5.86 28.74
CA GLN A 177 3.01 -7.28 28.50
C GLN A 177 1.99 -7.44 27.36
N HIS A 178 2.44 -7.25 26.14
CA HIS A 178 1.68 -7.55 24.94
C HIS A 178 2.51 -8.42 24.01
N GLN A 179 1.84 -9.12 23.12
CA GLN A 179 2.44 -9.85 22.02
C GLN A 179 2.60 -8.91 20.83
N THR A 180 3.69 -9.05 20.05
CA THR A 180 3.92 -8.26 18.83
C THR A 180 4.22 -9.16 17.64
N ALA A 181 3.57 -8.90 16.52
CA ALA A 181 3.93 -9.46 15.23
C ALA A 181 4.30 -8.32 14.26
N LEU A 182 5.45 -8.41 13.64
CA LEU A 182 5.95 -7.46 12.65
C LEU A 182 5.99 -8.14 11.30
N PHE A 183 5.28 -7.57 10.33
CA PHE A 183 5.29 -8.03 8.94
C PHE A 183 5.90 -6.95 8.04
N SER A 184 6.85 -7.35 7.21
CA SER A 184 7.56 -6.46 6.31
C SER A 184 8.02 -7.22 5.05
N ALA A 185 8.15 -6.54 3.94
CA ALA A 185 8.76 -7.14 2.75
C ALA A 185 10.30 -7.06 2.82
N THR A 186 10.82 -5.98 3.40
CA THR A 186 12.25 -5.74 3.58
C THR A 186 12.57 -5.47 5.06
N MET A 187 13.83 -5.66 5.45
CA MET A 187 14.29 -5.48 6.83
C MET A 187 15.47 -4.50 6.90
N PRO A 188 15.26 -3.20 6.59
CA PRO A 188 16.29 -2.18 6.77
C PRO A 188 16.66 -2.02 8.25
N ASP A 189 17.85 -1.49 8.54
CA ASP A 189 18.43 -1.39 9.89
C ASP A 189 17.48 -0.76 10.92
N GLN A 190 16.68 0.22 10.49
CA GLN A 190 15.72 0.88 11.39
C GLN A 190 14.56 -0.05 11.78
N ILE A 191 14.10 -0.93 10.90
CA ILE A 191 13.08 -1.95 11.21
C ILE A 191 13.69 -3.05 12.08
N VAL A 192 14.93 -3.45 11.80
CA VAL A 192 15.67 -4.38 12.67
C VAL A 192 15.79 -3.79 14.08
N SER A 193 16.19 -2.52 14.22
CA SER A 193 16.28 -1.81 15.50
C SER A 193 14.93 -1.73 16.22
N LEU A 194 13.85 -1.40 15.49
CA LEU A 194 12.49 -1.38 16.03
C LEU A 194 12.09 -2.77 16.57
N SER A 195 12.37 -3.82 15.81
CA SER A 195 12.06 -5.19 16.21
C SER A 195 12.82 -5.61 17.49
N GLN A 196 14.10 -5.27 17.59
CA GLN A 196 14.92 -5.54 18.78
C GLN A 196 14.42 -4.81 20.02
N GLN A 197 13.85 -3.62 19.86
CA GLN A 197 13.36 -2.81 20.96
C GLN A 197 12.01 -3.29 21.51
N TYR A 198 11.11 -3.75 20.65
CA TYR A 198 9.71 -4.00 21.01
C TYR A 198 9.27 -5.46 20.97
N LEU A 199 10.00 -6.36 20.28
CA LEU A 199 9.68 -7.77 20.23
C LEU A 199 10.55 -8.58 21.19
N ARG A 200 9.96 -9.61 21.80
CA ARG A 200 10.61 -10.49 22.78
C ARG A 200 10.93 -11.83 22.17
N ASN A 201 12.20 -12.08 21.90
CA ASN A 201 12.68 -13.33 21.30
C ASN A 201 11.79 -13.81 20.13
N PRO A 202 11.61 -12.97 19.10
CA PRO A 202 10.65 -13.25 18.05
C PRO A 202 11.05 -14.45 17.21
N LEU A 203 10.07 -15.26 16.83
CA LEU A 203 10.24 -16.23 15.75
C LEU A 203 10.38 -15.48 14.44
N LYS A 204 11.42 -15.78 13.68
CA LYS A 204 11.60 -15.25 12.34
C LYS A 204 11.04 -16.25 11.34
N VAL A 205 10.02 -15.84 10.62
CA VAL A 205 9.42 -16.58 9.52
C VAL A 205 9.78 -15.87 8.23
N PHE A 206 10.60 -16.52 7.45
CA PHE A 206 10.94 -16.07 6.12
C PHE A 206 10.20 -16.99 5.14
N VAL A 207 9.11 -16.48 4.63
CA VAL A 207 8.56 -17.10 3.45
C VAL A 207 9.29 -16.43 2.31
N ASP A 208 10.32 -17.12 1.83
CA ASP A 208 10.78 -16.81 0.49
C ASP A 208 9.53 -16.73 -0.35
N SER A 209 9.32 -15.62 -1.01
CA SER A 209 8.48 -15.67 -2.18
C SER A 209 9.04 -16.88 -2.92
N ASP A 210 8.29 -18.00 -2.95
CA ASP A 210 8.28 -18.73 -4.19
C ASP A 210 8.23 -17.63 -5.19
N GLU A 211 9.36 -17.27 -5.73
CA GLU A 211 9.64 -16.10 -6.55
C GLU A 211 8.30 -15.56 -6.97
N ILE A 212 7.84 -14.33 -6.53
CA ILE A 212 6.71 -13.78 -7.27
C ILE A 212 7.16 -14.13 -8.62
N SER A 213 6.56 -15.15 -9.17
CA SER A 213 7.29 -15.82 -10.20
C SER A 213 7.42 -14.76 -11.26
N VAL A 214 8.49 -13.99 -11.07
CA VAL A 214 9.01 -13.02 -12.03
C VAL A 214 9.06 -13.77 -13.35
N GLU A 215 9.23 -15.08 -13.26
CA GLU A 215 9.02 -16.08 -14.28
C GLU A 215 7.60 -16.15 -14.86
N THR A 216 6.55 -15.79 -14.12
CA THR A 216 5.18 -15.74 -14.68
C THR A 216 4.81 -14.37 -15.23
N VAL A 217 5.65 -13.35 -15.00
CA VAL A 217 5.50 -12.02 -15.60
C VAL A 217 6.32 -11.97 -16.88
N ASP A 218 5.66 -11.84 -18.01
CA ASP A 218 6.29 -11.53 -19.30
C ASP A 218 6.84 -10.10 -19.25
N GLN A 219 8.17 -9.97 -19.09
CA GLN A 219 8.82 -8.68 -18.93
C GLN A 219 9.33 -8.15 -20.26
N LYS A 220 8.97 -6.92 -20.57
CA LYS A 220 9.34 -6.25 -21.82
C LYS A 220 9.90 -4.87 -21.54
N MET A 221 10.80 -4.43 -22.39
CA MET A 221 11.34 -3.09 -22.36
C MET A 221 11.18 -2.40 -23.71
N VAL A 222 11.17 -1.09 -23.66
CA VAL A 222 11.16 -0.20 -24.80
C VAL A 222 12.20 0.87 -24.58
N LEU A 223 13.17 0.99 -25.46
CA LEU A 223 14.15 2.06 -25.45
C LEU A 223 13.59 3.29 -26.16
N VAL A 224 13.50 4.42 -25.45
CA VAL A 224 12.91 5.66 -25.94
C VAL A 224 13.66 6.87 -25.41
N GLU A 225 13.60 7.98 -26.11
CA GLU A 225 13.94 9.27 -25.52
C GLU A 225 12.78 9.76 -24.64
N GLU A 226 13.07 10.68 -23.71
CA GLU A 226 12.10 11.12 -22.70
C GLU A 226 10.83 11.74 -23.33
N ASP A 227 10.97 12.47 -24.41
CA ASP A 227 9.87 13.10 -25.15
C ASP A 227 9.06 12.11 -26.01
N GLU A 228 9.59 10.92 -26.26
CA GLU A 228 8.94 9.86 -27.02
C GLU A 228 8.09 8.92 -26.14
N LYS A 229 8.27 8.94 -24.80
CA LYS A 229 7.56 8.03 -23.87
C LYS A 229 6.03 8.04 -24.06
N PHE A 230 5.45 9.24 -24.29
CA PHE A 230 4.01 9.35 -24.49
C PHE A 230 3.56 8.66 -25.78
N THR A 231 4.29 8.90 -26.87
CA THR A 231 4.04 8.27 -28.17
C THR A 231 4.19 6.76 -28.09
N ALA A 232 5.21 6.29 -27.38
CA ALA A 232 5.45 4.89 -27.12
C ALA A 232 4.28 4.22 -26.38
N LEU A 233 3.81 4.85 -25.30
CA LEU A 233 2.65 4.34 -24.56
C LEU A 233 1.40 4.27 -25.42
N CYS A 234 1.09 5.32 -26.19
CA CYS A 234 -0.04 5.33 -27.09
C CYS A 234 0.07 4.24 -28.16
N SER A 235 1.26 4.00 -28.71
CA SER A 235 1.50 2.92 -29.67
C SER A 235 1.22 1.52 -29.08
N LEU A 236 1.57 1.31 -27.80
CA LEU A 236 1.26 0.07 -27.09
C LEU A 236 -0.25 -0.11 -26.87
N LEU A 237 -0.97 0.98 -26.62
CA LEU A 237 -2.43 0.98 -26.44
C LEU A 237 -3.17 0.72 -27.76
N GLU A 238 -2.77 1.36 -28.86
CA GLU A 238 -3.35 1.19 -30.22
C GLU A 238 -3.34 -0.27 -30.68
N ARG A 239 -2.30 -1.01 -30.30
CA ARG A 239 -2.17 -2.44 -30.64
C ARG A 239 -3.09 -3.36 -29.84
N ASN A 240 -3.97 -2.82 -28.99
CA ASN A 240 -4.77 -3.61 -28.05
C ASN A 240 -3.94 -4.57 -27.16
N LEU A 241 -2.65 -4.26 -26.98
CA LEU A 241 -1.77 -5.05 -26.13
C LEU A 241 -2.13 -4.86 -24.65
N ILE A 242 -2.78 -3.74 -24.31
CA ILE A 242 -3.11 -3.36 -22.93
C ILE A 242 -4.63 -3.22 -22.79
N SER A 243 -5.28 -4.19 -22.18
CA SER A 243 -6.73 -4.12 -21.91
C SER A 243 -7.04 -3.49 -20.55
N ARG A 244 -6.17 -3.69 -19.56
CA ARG A 244 -6.31 -3.15 -18.23
C ARG A 244 -4.95 -2.96 -17.59
N GLY A 245 -4.52 -1.70 -17.52
CA GLY A 245 -3.15 -1.36 -17.17
C GLY A 245 -3.03 -0.49 -15.92
N LEU A 246 -1.98 -0.74 -15.14
CA LEU A 246 -1.50 0.15 -14.10
C LEU A 246 -0.20 0.79 -14.59
N VAL A 247 -0.22 2.13 -14.73
CA VAL A 247 0.90 2.92 -15.24
C VAL A 247 1.58 3.64 -14.08
N PHE A 248 2.87 3.44 -13.91
CA PHE A 248 3.65 4.08 -12.85
C PHE A 248 4.40 5.31 -13.36
N CYS A 249 4.20 6.44 -12.67
CA CYS A 249 4.91 7.70 -12.90
C CYS A 249 5.67 8.15 -11.67
N ALA A 250 6.79 8.81 -11.86
CA ALA A 250 7.66 9.29 -10.78
C ALA A 250 7.03 10.40 -9.94
N THR A 251 6.15 11.25 -10.50
CA THR A 251 5.59 12.42 -9.82
C THR A 251 4.08 12.55 -10.00
N LYS A 252 3.41 13.20 -9.02
CA LYS A 252 1.98 13.50 -9.05
C LYS A 252 1.57 14.33 -10.26
N ILE A 253 2.35 15.37 -10.57
CA ILE A 253 2.10 16.26 -11.72
C ILE A 253 2.20 15.47 -13.02
N ARG A 254 3.13 14.52 -13.09
CA ARG A 254 3.29 13.66 -14.26
C ARG A 254 2.10 12.70 -14.43
N CYS A 255 1.57 12.17 -13.33
CA CYS A 255 0.34 11.38 -13.34
C CYS A 255 -0.84 12.17 -13.94
N ASP A 256 -1.05 13.41 -13.46
CA ASP A 256 -2.14 14.26 -13.97
C ASP A 256 -2.00 14.56 -15.45
N ARG A 257 -0.79 14.97 -15.89
CA ARG A 257 -0.52 15.31 -17.29
C ARG A 257 -0.66 14.10 -18.23
N LEU A 258 -0.15 12.96 -17.78
CA LEU A 258 -0.26 11.73 -18.57
C LEU A 258 -1.73 11.31 -18.71
N ALA A 259 -2.51 11.37 -17.62
CA ALA A 259 -3.94 11.08 -17.67
C ALA A 259 -4.68 12.02 -18.63
N GLN A 260 -4.44 13.33 -18.52
CA GLN A 260 -5.04 14.33 -19.42
C GLN A 260 -4.65 14.11 -20.89
N GLY A 261 -3.38 13.81 -21.16
CA GLY A 261 -2.90 13.52 -22.51
C GLY A 261 -3.56 12.29 -23.11
N LEU A 262 -3.70 11.22 -22.33
CA LEU A 262 -4.38 9.99 -22.75
C LEU A 262 -5.87 10.24 -22.99
N GLN A 263 -6.58 10.94 -22.10
CA GLN A 263 -7.98 11.31 -22.27
C GLN A 263 -8.21 12.17 -23.53
N ALA A 264 -7.31 13.12 -23.82
CA ALA A 264 -7.39 13.94 -25.03
C ALA A 264 -7.22 13.14 -26.34
N ASN A 265 -6.66 11.93 -26.23
CA ASN A 265 -6.52 10.97 -27.33
C ASN A 265 -7.54 9.82 -27.28
N GLY A 266 -8.59 9.95 -26.44
CA GLY A 266 -9.72 9.01 -26.41
C GLY A 266 -9.51 7.77 -25.53
N TYR A 267 -8.44 7.73 -24.69
CA TYR A 267 -8.22 6.62 -23.79
C TYR A 267 -8.86 6.88 -22.43
N ASP A 268 -9.51 5.86 -21.86
CA ASP A 268 -10.07 5.93 -20.51
C ASP A 268 -8.95 5.75 -19.46
N ALA A 269 -8.42 6.86 -18.97
CA ALA A 269 -7.33 6.90 -18.00
C ALA A 269 -7.68 7.79 -16.81
N MET A 270 -7.36 7.35 -15.59
CA MET A 270 -7.56 8.14 -14.37
C MET A 270 -6.26 8.20 -13.56
N PRO A 271 -5.90 9.40 -13.03
CA PRO A 271 -4.75 9.52 -12.13
C PRO A 271 -5.10 9.07 -10.72
N ILE A 272 -4.08 8.59 -9.98
CA ILE A 272 -4.19 8.34 -8.55
C ILE A 272 -2.88 8.71 -7.85
N HIS A 273 -2.93 9.73 -6.98
CA HIS A 273 -1.78 10.25 -6.23
C HIS A 273 -2.23 10.97 -4.95
N GLY A 274 -1.26 11.33 -4.11
CA GLY A 274 -1.52 11.85 -2.78
C GLY A 274 -2.21 13.22 -2.71
N ASP A 275 -2.23 14.01 -3.79
CA ASP A 275 -2.88 15.34 -3.81
C ASP A 275 -4.38 15.25 -4.16
N LEU A 276 -4.84 14.09 -4.62
CA LEU A 276 -6.27 13.87 -4.85
C LEU A 276 -7.02 13.79 -3.52
N SER A 277 -8.22 14.39 -3.50
CA SER A 277 -9.15 14.17 -2.39
C SER A 277 -9.53 12.69 -2.28
N GLN A 278 -9.93 12.26 -1.09
CA GLN A 278 -10.29 10.87 -0.89
C GLN A 278 -11.44 10.42 -1.81
N ARG A 279 -12.42 11.28 -2.01
CA ARG A 279 -13.53 10.99 -2.92
C ARG A 279 -13.06 10.74 -4.35
N GLN A 280 -12.08 11.51 -4.82
CA GLN A 280 -11.50 11.32 -6.15
C GLN A 280 -10.74 9.99 -6.23
N ARG A 281 -9.97 9.65 -5.19
CA ARG A 281 -9.24 8.37 -5.13
C ARG A 281 -10.22 7.17 -5.11
N ASP A 282 -11.25 7.23 -4.27
CA ASP A 282 -12.27 6.18 -4.17
C ASP A 282 -13.01 6.03 -5.51
N ASN A 283 -13.34 7.12 -6.20
CA ASN A 283 -13.95 7.11 -7.53
C ASN A 283 -13.03 6.47 -8.58
N ALA A 284 -11.73 6.83 -8.59
CA ALA A 284 -10.76 6.26 -9.53
C ALA A 284 -10.63 4.74 -9.35
N ILE A 285 -10.51 4.29 -8.10
CA ILE A 285 -10.43 2.86 -7.77
C ILE A 285 -11.73 2.14 -8.13
N HIS A 286 -12.88 2.72 -7.80
CA HIS A 286 -14.18 2.13 -8.11
C HIS A 286 -14.39 2.01 -9.61
N SER A 287 -14.12 3.08 -10.37
CA SER A 287 -14.21 3.08 -11.85
C SER A 287 -13.27 2.04 -12.45
N PHE A 288 -12.04 1.96 -11.96
CA PHE A 288 -11.09 0.96 -12.41
C PHE A 288 -11.55 -0.47 -12.06
N ARG A 289 -12.11 -0.71 -10.87
CA ARG A 289 -12.64 -2.03 -10.46
C ARG A 289 -13.83 -2.47 -11.30
N SER A 290 -14.76 -1.57 -11.58
CA SER A 290 -15.97 -1.86 -12.36
C SER A 290 -15.73 -1.98 -13.87
N GLY A 291 -14.50 -1.68 -14.34
CA GLY A 291 -14.17 -1.71 -15.77
C GLY A 291 -14.56 -0.44 -16.53
N GLY A 292 -14.99 0.63 -15.82
CA GLY A 292 -15.28 1.93 -16.42
C GLY A 292 -14.03 2.72 -16.79
N THR A 293 -12.85 2.29 -16.34
CA THR A 293 -11.56 2.89 -16.70
C THR A 293 -10.58 1.77 -17.04
N GLY A 294 -9.92 1.88 -18.19
CA GLY A 294 -8.93 0.90 -18.66
C GLY A 294 -7.54 1.11 -18.05
N LEU A 295 -7.17 2.36 -17.76
CA LEU A 295 -5.83 2.71 -17.26
C LEU A 295 -5.90 3.47 -15.94
N LEU A 296 -5.14 3.00 -14.95
CA LEU A 296 -4.91 3.72 -13.71
C LEU A 296 -3.47 4.23 -13.71
N ILE A 297 -3.27 5.54 -13.55
CA ILE A 297 -1.95 6.17 -13.59
C ILE A 297 -1.58 6.59 -12.18
N ALA A 298 -0.53 6.00 -11.64
CA ALA A 298 -0.23 6.06 -10.21
C ALA A 298 1.22 6.48 -9.92
N THR A 299 1.41 7.17 -8.79
CA THR A 299 2.72 7.21 -8.15
C THR A 299 2.91 5.98 -7.28
N ASP A 300 4.16 5.58 -7.00
CA ASP A 300 4.46 4.46 -6.10
C ASP A 300 3.75 4.57 -4.76
N VAL A 301 3.82 5.74 -4.14
CA VAL A 301 3.17 5.99 -2.85
C VAL A 301 1.66 5.75 -2.90
N ALA A 302 1.02 6.16 -3.98
CA ALA A 302 -0.42 6.01 -4.12
C ALA A 302 -0.86 4.59 -4.52
N ALA A 303 -0.06 3.91 -5.35
CA ALA A 303 -0.35 2.54 -5.79
C ALA A 303 -0.13 1.49 -4.70
N ARG A 304 0.73 1.80 -3.74
CA ARG A 304 0.99 0.93 -2.59
C ARG A 304 -0.22 0.89 -1.66
N GLY A 305 -0.57 -0.30 -1.16
CA GLY A 305 -1.74 -0.52 -0.27
C GLY A 305 -3.10 -0.33 -0.93
N LEU A 306 -3.15 -0.06 -2.23
CA LEU A 306 -4.38 -0.18 -2.98
C LEU A 306 -4.63 -1.65 -3.30
N ASP A 307 -5.81 -2.13 -2.91
CA ASP A 307 -6.36 -3.36 -3.47
C ASP A 307 -6.78 -3.07 -4.91
N ILE A 308 -5.78 -2.99 -5.79
CA ILE A 308 -6.01 -2.88 -7.23
C ILE A 308 -6.31 -4.30 -7.71
N PRO A 309 -7.48 -4.52 -8.31
CA PRO A 309 -7.81 -5.83 -8.88
C PRO A 309 -6.75 -6.18 -9.94
N LYS A 310 -6.58 -7.48 -10.16
CA LYS A 310 -5.63 -8.04 -11.10
C LYS A 310 -5.60 -7.23 -12.39
N VAL A 311 -4.44 -6.63 -12.68
CA VAL A 311 -4.21 -5.94 -13.94
C VAL A 311 -3.57 -6.89 -14.94
N SER A 312 -3.92 -6.75 -16.20
CA SER A 312 -3.28 -7.50 -17.28
C SER A 312 -1.85 -7.01 -17.51
N HIS A 313 -1.65 -5.69 -17.36
CA HIS A 313 -0.38 -5.04 -17.65
C HIS A 313 0.03 -4.08 -16.55
N VAL A 314 1.33 -4.08 -16.26
CA VAL A 314 2.01 -3.03 -15.49
C VAL A 314 2.93 -2.28 -16.44
N ILE A 315 2.83 -0.98 -16.47
CA ILE A 315 3.68 -0.14 -17.30
C ILE A 315 4.51 0.77 -16.39
N ASN A 316 5.83 0.61 -16.42
CA ASN A 316 6.75 1.56 -15.82
C ASN A 316 6.98 2.69 -16.85
N TYR A 317 6.13 3.72 -16.82
CA TYR A 317 6.30 4.93 -17.63
C TYR A 317 7.58 5.68 -17.21
N ASP A 318 7.83 5.70 -15.91
CA ASP A 318 9.11 6.07 -15.30
C ASP A 318 9.68 4.91 -14.50
N MET A 319 10.97 4.66 -14.63
CA MET A 319 11.64 3.67 -13.81
C MET A 319 11.61 4.05 -12.33
N PRO A 320 11.53 3.08 -11.42
CA PRO A 320 11.65 3.35 -9.98
C PRO A 320 13.10 3.71 -9.61
N ASN A 321 13.28 4.26 -8.42
CA ASN A 321 14.61 4.64 -7.93
C ASN A 321 15.46 3.45 -7.46
N ASP A 322 14.85 2.28 -7.25
CA ASP A 322 15.54 1.06 -6.85
C ASP A 322 14.93 -0.20 -7.47
N ALA A 323 15.71 -1.27 -7.54
CA ALA A 323 15.31 -2.52 -8.18
C ALA A 323 14.23 -3.27 -7.38
N ALA A 324 14.21 -3.19 -6.05
CA ALA A 324 13.18 -3.84 -5.24
C ALA A 324 11.80 -3.23 -5.53
N MET A 325 11.75 -1.90 -5.73
CA MET A 325 10.54 -1.20 -6.14
C MET A 325 10.03 -1.67 -7.50
N TYR A 326 10.93 -1.96 -8.45
CA TYR A 326 10.56 -2.53 -9.75
C TYR A 326 9.76 -3.83 -9.56
N PHE A 327 10.26 -4.75 -8.75
CA PHE A 327 9.58 -6.02 -8.47
C PHE A 327 8.26 -5.82 -7.73
N HIS A 328 8.17 -4.86 -6.81
CA HIS A 328 6.91 -4.50 -6.16
C HIS A 328 5.86 -3.97 -7.14
N ARG A 329 6.27 -3.23 -8.17
CA ARG A 329 5.37 -2.74 -9.22
C ARG A 329 4.88 -3.86 -10.11
N ILE A 330 5.79 -4.68 -10.66
CA ILE A 330 5.41 -5.76 -11.59
C ILE A 330 4.60 -6.85 -10.88
N GLY A 331 4.79 -7.05 -9.58
CA GLY A 331 3.96 -7.93 -8.75
C GLY A 331 2.49 -7.49 -8.59
N ARG A 332 2.06 -6.41 -9.25
CA ARG A 332 0.64 -6.04 -9.38
C ARG A 332 -0.08 -6.80 -10.49
N THR A 333 0.65 -7.49 -11.35
CA THR A 333 0.12 -8.42 -12.35
C THR A 333 0.49 -9.88 -11.99
N ALA A 334 0.15 -10.83 -12.82
CA ALA A 334 0.54 -12.25 -12.70
C ALA A 334 0.19 -12.93 -11.35
N ARG A 335 -0.94 -12.59 -10.72
CA ARG A 335 -1.35 -13.20 -9.44
C ARG A 335 -2.26 -14.41 -9.66
N ALA A 336 -2.18 -15.40 -8.76
CA ALA A 336 -3.02 -16.60 -8.73
C ALA A 336 -2.97 -17.43 -10.05
N GLY A 337 -1.76 -17.73 -10.54
CA GLY A 337 -1.55 -18.63 -11.69
C GLY A 337 -1.89 -18.04 -13.06
N LYS A 338 -2.21 -16.73 -13.16
CA LYS A 338 -2.42 -16.05 -14.45
C LYS A 338 -1.14 -15.37 -14.90
N ARG A 339 -0.85 -15.43 -16.21
CA ARG A 339 0.24 -14.67 -16.82
C ARG A 339 -0.07 -13.18 -16.81
N GLY A 340 0.92 -12.36 -16.54
CA GLY A 340 0.86 -10.91 -16.60
C GLY A 340 1.97 -10.35 -17.46
N VAL A 341 1.84 -9.12 -17.92
CA VAL A 341 2.86 -8.44 -18.72
C VAL A 341 3.33 -7.19 -17.99
N ALA A 342 4.64 -6.99 -17.94
CA ALA A 342 5.27 -5.77 -17.45
C ALA A 342 6.05 -5.12 -18.60
N ILE A 343 5.80 -3.82 -18.86
CA ILE A 343 6.47 -3.07 -19.92
C ILE A 343 7.16 -1.86 -19.29
N SER A 344 8.46 -1.69 -19.53
CA SER A 344 9.23 -0.57 -19.01
C SER A 344 9.71 0.32 -20.14
N LEU A 345 9.38 1.62 -20.05
CA LEU A 345 9.88 2.63 -20.98
C LEU A 345 11.21 3.16 -20.43
N LEU A 346 12.30 2.76 -21.05
CA LEU A 346 13.66 3.04 -20.60
C LEU A 346 14.26 4.19 -21.39
N THR A 347 14.85 5.15 -20.68
CA THR A 347 15.72 6.17 -21.25
C THR A 347 17.20 5.81 -21.00
N ARG A 348 18.10 6.59 -21.60
CA ARG A 348 19.53 6.42 -21.34
C ARG A 348 19.92 6.64 -19.87
N GLU A 349 19.14 7.45 -19.14
CA GLU A 349 19.37 7.75 -17.72
C GLU A 349 19.00 6.56 -16.81
N ASP A 350 18.14 5.65 -17.28
CA ASP A 350 17.65 4.51 -16.51
C ASP A 350 18.60 3.30 -16.52
N HIS A 351 19.76 3.40 -17.19
CA HIS A 351 20.66 2.28 -17.43
C HIS A 351 21.16 1.61 -16.12
N GLU A 352 21.58 2.40 -15.13
CA GLU A 352 22.12 1.86 -13.88
C GLU A 352 21.07 1.07 -13.09
N ILE A 353 19.86 1.61 -12.99
CA ILE A 353 18.76 0.94 -12.29
C ILE A 353 18.30 -0.30 -13.05
N PHE A 354 18.25 -0.24 -14.38
CA PHE A 354 17.87 -1.37 -15.19
C PHE A 354 18.90 -2.52 -15.12
N ASP A 355 20.19 -2.21 -15.07
CA ASP A 355 21.24 -3.20 -14.82
C ASP A 355 21.13 -3.84 -13.42
N ALA A 356 20.72 -3.06 -12.41
CA ALA A 356 20.43 -3.62 -11.08
C ALA A 356 19.23 -4.59 -11.13
N VAL A 357 18.16 -4.25 -11.86
CA VAL A 357 17.02 -5.13 -12.08
C VAL A 357 17.44 -6.42 -12.76
N ARG A 358 18.23 -6.33 -13.83
CA ARG A 358 18.73 -7.52 -14.55
C ARG A 358 19.55 -8.48 -13.67
N ARG A 359 20.31 -7.94 -12.73
CA ARG A 359 21.09 -8.78 -11.78
C ARG A 359 20.21 -9.50 -10.75
N MET A 360 19.00 -9.01 -10.51
CA MET A 360 18.08 -9.57 -9.49
C MET A 360 17.04 -10.52 -10.07
N THR A 361 17.03 -10.74 -11.39
CA THR A 361 16.08 -11.65 -12.04
C THR A 361 16.78 -12.59 -13.01
N SER A 362 16.32 -13.85 -13.06
CA SER A 362 16.68 -14.81 -14.10
C SER A 362 15.78 -14.68 -15.33
N ALA A 363 14.69 -13.91 -15.26
CA ALA A 363 13.76 -13.74 -16.37
C ALA A 363 14.39 -12.96 -17.53
N VAL A 364 14.11 -13.39 -18.74
CA VAL A 364 14.49 -12.67 -19.94
C VAL A 364 13.60 -11.44 -20.08
N ILE A 365 14.19 -10.26 -20.30
CA ILE A 365 13.48 -9.02 -20.55
C ILE A 365 13.63 -8.69 -22.03
N ASP A 366 12.56 -8.90 -22.79
CA ASP A 366 12.56 -8.72 -24.23
C ASP A 366 12.41 -7.25 -24.62
N GLU A 367 13.18 -6.81 -25.60
CA GLU A 367 13.01 -5.49 -26.20
C GLU A 367 11.90 -5.53 -27.26
N ILE A 368 10.95 -4.61 -27.18
CA ILE A 368 9.90 -4.46 -28.18
C ILE A 368 10.05 -3.16 -28.97
N PRO A 369 10.01 -3.25 -30.32
CA PRO A 369 10.08 -2.06 -31.16
C PRO A 369 8.75 -1.30 -31.12
N ILE A 370 8.81 0.03 -31.15
CA ILE A 370 7.65 0.91 -31.21
C ILE A 370 7.49 1.51 -32.60
N PRO A 371 6.39 1.26 -33.31
CA PRO A 371 6.06 1.96 -34.50
C PRO A 371 5.48 3.34 -34.22
N ALA A 372 5.62 4.24 -35.19
CA ALA A 372 5.00 5.55 -35.17
C ALA A 372 3.45 5.45 -35.14
N VAL A 373 2.81 6.34 -34.36
CA VAL A 373 1.35 6.48 -34.33
C VAL A 373 0.94 7.74 -35.10
N PRO A 374 0.34 7.63 -36.28
CA PRO A 374 -0.09 8.77 -37.05
C PRO A 374 -1.21 9.56 -36.35
N GLY A 375 -1.13 10.89 -36.37
CA GLY A 375 -2.21 11.76 -35.88
C GLY A 375 -2.27 11.94 -34.35
N LEU A 376 -1.28 11.43 -33.59
CA LEU A 376 -1.22 11.55 -32.13
C LEU A 376 -1.08 13.02 -31.70
N LYS A 377 -1.93 13.44 -30.74
CA LYS A 377 -1.86 14.77 -30.14
C LYS A 377 -0.92 14.75 -28.94
N VAL A 378 0.36 15.05 -29.14
CA VAL A 378 1.40 14.95 -28.11
C VAL A 378 1.28 16.05 -27.04
N GLY A 379 0.67 17.19 -27.34
CA GLY A 379 0.31 18.23 -26.34
C GLY A 379 1.41 18.59 -25.33
N ARG A 380 1.01 19.01 -24.13
CA ARG A 380 1.88 19.38 -23.01
C ARG A 380 2.33 18.20 -22.13
N VAL A 381 2.39 16.99 -22.65
CA VAL A 381 2.75 15.79 -21.86
C VAL A 381 4.24 15.74 -21.56
N TYR A 382 5.08 16.36 -22.41
CA TYR A 382 6.52 16.45 -22.14
C TYR A 382 6.80 17.23 -20.85
N MET A 383 7.49 16.61 -19.95
CA MET A 383 8.17 17.24 -18.83
C MET A 383 9.63 16.83 -18.85
N PRO A 384 10.55 17.79 -18.82
CA PRO A 384 11.96 17.44 -18.60
C PRO A 384 12.07 16.67 -17.28
N PRO A 385 12.99 15.71 -17.17
CA PRO A 385 13.27 15.04 -15.93
C PRO A 385 13.60 16.07 -14.84
N PRO A 386 13.31 15.81 -13.55
CA PRO A 386 13.76 16.68 -12.50
C PRO A 386 15.30 16.77 -12.56
N PRO A 387 15.88 17.95 -12.37
CA PRO A 387 17.34 18.12 -12.47
C PRO A 387 18.02 17.14 -11.53
N ALA A 388 18.93 16.34 -12.06
CA ALA A 388 19.75 15.42 -11.29
C ALA A 388 20.52 16.21 -10.22
N GLY A 389 20.27 15.92 -8.93
CA GLY A 389 21.06 16.42 -7.82
C GLY A 389 20.82 17.88 -7.44
N GLY A 390 19.68 18.21 -6.88
CA GLY A 390 19.45 19.46 -6.16
C GLY A 390 19.03 19.17 -4.74
N GLY A 391 19.94 19.40 -3.80
CA GLY A 391 19.68 19.28 -2.36
C GLY A 391 18.42 20.04 -1.95
N VAL A 392 17.80 19.56 -0.89
CA VAL A 392 16.60 20.12 -0.24
C VAL A 392 16.71 21.64 -0.07
N GLY A 393 16.29 22.37 -1.10
CA GLY A 393 16.18 23.83 -1.07
C GLY A 393 14.92 24.20 -0.30
N ARG A 394 15.11 24.73 0.90
CA ARG A 394 14.06 25.34 1.71
C ARG A 394 13.29 26.37 0.86
N TYR A 395 12.07 26.06 0.51
CA TYR A 395 11.14 27.00 -0.09
C TYR A 395 10.72 28.02 0.98
N ASN A 396 11.50 29.14 1.06
CA ASN A 396 11.17 30.31 1.85
C ASN A 396 10.02 31.05 1.15
N ARG A 397 8.78 30.82 1.58
CA ARG A 397 7.62 31.65 1.25
C ARG A 397 7.79 33.00 1.95
N ARG A 398 8.49 33.95 1.32
CA ARG A 398 8.37 35.36 1.68
C ARG A 398 6.99 35.85 1.22
N ARG A 399 6.07 35.97 2.15
CA ARG A 399 4.89 36.83 1.98
C ARG A 399 5.36 38.26 1.80
N ARG A 400 5.23 38.84 0.62
CA ARG A 400 5.28 40.27 0.41
C ARG A 400 3.99 40.86 1.03
N PHE A 401 4.14 41.55 2.11
CA PHE A 401 3.17 42.52 2.57
C PHE A 401 3.37 43.80 1.71
N ASP A 402 2.44 44.09 0.84
CA ASP A 402 2.32 45.39 0.19
C ASP A 402 1.71 46.36 1.18
N SER A 403 2.56 47.23 1.72
CA SER A 403 2.19 48.44 2.42
C SER A 403 1.86 49.52 1.40
N ARG A 404 0.59 49.76 1.13
CA ARG A 404 0.15 51.04 0.57
C ARG A 404 -0.58 51.84 1.64
N GLY A 405 0.05 52.96 1.97
CA GLY A 405 -0.47 53.98 2.88
C GLY A 405 -1.69 54.72 2.32
N GLY A 406 -2.48 55.24 3.22
CA GLY A 406 -3.64 56.06 2.95
C GLY A 406 -4.10 56.75 4.23
N THR A 407 -3.44 57.89 4.51
CA THR A 407 -3.90 59.15 5.11
C THR A 407 -5.18 59.17 5.96
N ARG A 408 -4.98 59.66 7.19
CA ARG A 408 -5.76 60.59 8.04
C ARG A 408 -7.24 60.83 7.73
N ARG A 409 -8.08 60.65 8.76
CA ARG A 409 -8.93 61.72 9.28
C ARG A 409 -9.35 61.46 10.74
N ARG A 410 -9.14 62.51 11.55
CA ARG A 410 -9.65 62.70 12.93
C ARG A 410 -11.15 63.00 12.89
N SER A 411 -11.90 62.54 13.88
CA SER A 411 -12.96 63.24 14.66
C SER A 411 -13.50 62.27 15.69
N ARG A 412 -13.25 62.52 16.96
CA ARG A 412 -14.14 63.01 18.00
C ARG A 412 -15.56 62.41 17.89
N TRP A 413 -15.88 61.50 18.77
CA TRP A 413 -16.64 61.68 20.09
C TRP A 413 -16.43 60.33 20.83
#